data_c68748835c8d2fc0daf8b8e9de9b2f5f
#
_entry.id   c68748835c8d2fc0daf8b8e9de9b2f5f
#
_cell.length_a   1.000
_cell.length_b   1.000
_cell.length_c   1.000
_cell.angle_alpha   90.00
_cell.angle_beta   90.00
_cell.angle_gamma   90.00
#
_symmetry.space_group_name_H-M   'P 1'
#
loop_
_entity.id
_entity.type
_entity.pdbx_description
1 polymer ?
#
loop_
_entity_poly.entity_id
_entity_poly.type
_entity_poly.pdbx_seq_one_letter_code
_entity_poly.pdbx_strand_id
1 'polypeptide(L)'
;MISHLMTAKDIDIDKLQGLFDLQLKYDNEIARKAYHTAKARFAALAPTILYDDEADFTVGGKQTKYGFATLAGTLDQIRSALQECGLNVSWKTDDSLEGGNLRVTCFMTHDLGYQEETSLSAERDAGKGATGMNSLQAVKSTVSYLERITLYALAGLASRGDDDDGKRGGGPEPIAKISTSQLKTLTTKIAKVGIESAKILELFSVETLADIDIVQLKQVHAMLNLKANADKEGAK
;
A
#
# COMPACT_ATOMS: atom_id res chain seq x y z
N MET A 1 -11.63 -22.83 35.37
CA MET A 1 -12.07 -22.03 36.55
C MET A 1 -13.55 -21.75 36.49
N ILE A 2 -14.12 -21.30 35.40
CA ILE A 2 -15.56 -20.96 35.23
C ILE A 2 -16.48 -22.19 35.48
N SER A 3 -16.12 -23.39 35.01
CA SER A 3 -16.89 -24.61 35.18
C SER A 3 -17.09 -25.05 36.66
N HIS A 4 -16.15 -24.72 37.54
CA HIS A 4 -16.27 -24.99 38.97
C HIS A 4 -17.20 -24.02 39.69
N LEU A 5 -17.33 -22.78 39.18
CA LEU A 5 -18.25 -21.77 39.74
C LEU A 5 -19.70 -22.08 39.41
N MET A 6 -19.98 -22.74 38.27
CA MET A 6 -21.34 -23.09 37.84
C MET A 6 -21.99 -24.22 38.64
N THR A 7 -21.25 -24.90 39.49
CA THR A 7 -21.75 -25.99 40.36
C THR A 7 -22.09 -25.56 41.80
N ALA A 8 -21.79 -24.33 42.18
CA ALA A 8 -22.12 -23.79 43.49
C ALA A 8 -23.59 -23.40 43.60
N LYS A 9 -24.25 -23.85 44.65
CA LYS A 9 -25.71 -23.75 44.90
C LYS A 9 -26.21 -22.32 45.18
N ASP A 10 -25.29 -21.36 45.46
CA ASP A 10 -25.57 -19.94 45.67
C ASP A 10 -24.57 -19.10 44.83
N ILE A 11 -24.88 -18.96 43.56
CA ILE A 11 -24.09 -18.10 42.67
C ILE A 11 -24.60 -16.66 42.84
N ASP A 12 -23.76 -15.82 43.42
CA ASP A 12 -23.93 -14.37 43.38
C ASP A 12 -23.64 -13.86 41.96
N ILE A 13 -24.71 -13.54 41.21
CA ILE A 13 -24.65 -13.13 39.80
C ILE A 13 -23.80 -11.87 39.65
N ASP A 14 -23.85 -10.94 40.61
CA ASP A 14 -23.06 -9.68 40.52
C ASP A 14 -21.56 -9.98 40.67
N LYS A 15 -21.15 -10.90 41.52
CA LYS A 15 -19.75 -11.34 41.61
C LYS A 15 -19.30 -12.06 40.36
N LEU A 16 -20.16 -12.90 39.78
CA LEU A 16 -19.84 -13.59 38.53
C LEU A 16 -19.65 -12.59 37.40
N GLN A 17 -20.53 -11.61 37.27
CA GLN A 17 -20.41 -10.54 36.30
C GLN A 17 -19.14 -9.71 36.48
N GLY A 18 -18.80 -9.36 37.73
CA GLY A 18 -17.54 -8.68 38.05
C GLY A 18 -16.30 -9.48 37.68
N LEU A 19 -16.33 -10.82 37.80
CA LEU A 19 -15.24 -11.68 37.36
C LEU A 19 -15.12 -11.73 35.84
N PHE A 20 -16.23 -11.79 35.09
CA PHE A 20 -16.23 -11.72 33.65
C PHE A 20 -15.69 -10.37 33.14
N ASP A 21 -16.12 -9.28 33.75
CA ASP A 21 -15.63 -7.95 33.40
C ASP A 21 -14.12 -7.80 33.64
N LEU A 22 -13.65 -8.37 34.77
CA LEU A 22 -12.20 -8.38 35.07
C LEU A 22 -11.42 -9.24 34.07
N GLN A 23 -11.94 -10.42 33.72
CA GLN A 23 -11.35 -11.29 32.72
C GLN A 23 -11.27 -10.58 31.36
N LEU A 24 -12.36 -9.95 30.91
CA LEU A 24 -12.42 -9.20 29.67
C LEU A 24 -11.41 -8.05 29.64
N LYS A 25 -11.29 -7.30 30.76
CA LYS A 25 -10.27 -6.24 30.88
C LYS A 25 -8.85 -6.79 30.80
N TYR A 26 -8.62 -7.93 31.43
CA TYR A 26 -7.30 -8.58 31.40
C TYR A 26 -6.95 -9.06 29.98
N ASP A 27 -7.89 -9.72 29.29
CA ASP A 27 -7.69 -10.20 27.93
C ASP A 27 -7.48 -9.04 26.95
N ASN A 28 -8.25 -7.96 27.09
CA ASN A 28 -8.08 -6.74 26.31
C ASN A 28 -6.70 -6.10 26.51
N GLU A 29 -6.19 -6.10 27.75
CA GLU A 29 -4.86 -5.55 28.05
C GLU A 29 -3.75 -6.43 27.48
N ILE A 30 -3.90 -7.74 27.46
CA ILE A 30 -2.98 -8.67 26.78
C ILE A 30 -2.99 -8.39 25.27
N ALA A 31 -4.17 -8.30 24.65
CA ALA A 31 -4.32 -8.03 23.23
C ALA A 31 -3.71 -6.68 22.85
N ARG A 32 -3.93 -5.64 23.68
CA ARG A 32 -3.32 -4.32 23.48
C ARG A 32 -1.80 -4.35 23.51
N LYS A 33 -1.21 -5.02 24.50
CA LYS A 33 0.26 -5.17 24.62
C LYS A 33 0.85 -5.93 23.43
N ALA A 34 0.18 -7.01 23.03
CA ALA A 34 0.59 -7.81 21.86
C ALA A 34 0.57 -6.98 20.58
N TYR A 35 -0.49 -6.20 20.37
CA TYR A 35 -0.59 -5.28 19.23
C TYR A 35 0.57 -4.28 19.18
N HIS A 36 0.87 -3.60 20.29
CA HIS A 36 1.98 -2.62 20.30
C HIS A 36 3.34 -3.28 20.06
N THR A 37 3.56 -4.50 20.56
CA THR A 37 4.76 -5.28 20.28
C THR A 37 4.84 -5.66 18.79
N ALA A 38 3.73 -6.12 18.23
CA ALA A 38 3.63 -6.47 16.81
C ALA A 38 3.84 -5.24 15.91
N LYS A 39 3.24 -4.09 16.26
CA LYS A 39 3.41 -2.84 15.52
C LYS A 39 4.85 -2.33 15.55
N ALA A 40 5.52 -2.41 16.69
CA ALA A 40 6.95 -2.06 16.80
C ALA A 40 7.84 -3.00 15.96
N ARG A 41 7.53 -4.31 15.95
CA ARG A 41 8.22 -5.29 15.09
C ARG A 41 7.95 -5.01 13.61
N PHE A 42 6.71 -4.72 13.24
CA PHE A 42 6.36 -4.35 11.88
C PHE A 42 7.13 -3.11 11.41
N ALA A 43 7.25 -2.07 12.23
CA ALA A 43 8.02 -0.87 11.89
C ALA A 43 9.50 -1.17 11.61
N ALA A 44 10.08 -2.18 12.27
CA ALA A 44 11.45 -2.63 12.01
C ALA A 44 11.58 -3.48 10.73
N LEU A 45 10.52 -4.17 10.32
CA LEU A 45 10.51 -5.06 9.15
C LEU A 45 9.99 -4.40 7.89
N ALA A 46 9.16 -3.36 8.04
CA ALA A 46 8.52 -2.68 6.91
C ALA A 46 9.58 -2.08 5.97
N PRO A 47 9.47 -2.37 4.66
CA PRO A 47 10.38 -1.80 3.68
C PRO A 47 10.08 -0.32 3.45
N THR A 48 11.05 0.42 2.95
CA THR A 48 10.79 1.71 2.31
C THR A 48 9.89 1.49 1.10
N ILE A 49 8.77 2.19 1.04
CA ILE A 49 7.81 2.03 -0.06
C ILE A 49 8.39 2.62 -1.35
N LEU A 50 8.44 1.79 -2.39
CA LEU A 50 8.88 2.18 -3.72
C LEU A 50 7.69 2.55 -4.60
N TYR A 51 7.86 3.55 -5.43
CA TYR A 51 6.87 3.92 -6.44
C TYR A 51 6.70 2.80 -7.46
N ASP A 52 5.49 2.56 -7.87
CA ASP A 52 5.11 1.52 -8.83
C ASP A 52 4.22 2.04 -9.96
N ASP A 53 3.89 3.33 -9.96
CA ASP A 53 3.11 3.99 -10.98
C ASP A 53 3.52 5.46 -11.14
N GLU A 54 3.05 6.11 -12.19
CA GLU A 54 3.37 7.48 -12.54
C GLU A 54 2.09 8.25 -12.91
N ALA A 55 1.94 9.44 -12.36
CA ALA A 55 0.93 10.40 -12.79
C ALA A 55 1.53 11.34 -13.83
N ASP A 56 0.85 11.48 -14.97
CA ASP A 56 1.20 12.43 -16.04
C ASP A 56 -0.07 13.18 -16.45
N PHE A 57 -0.13 14.46 -16.15
CA PHE A 57 -1.27 15.29 -16.49
C PHE A 57 -0.86 16.75 -16.73
N THR A 58 -1.68 17.47 -17.47
CA THR A 58 -1.45 18.88 -17.79
C THR A 58 -2.47 19.76 -17.05
N VAL A 59 -1.98 20.69 -16.23
CA VAL A 59 -2.80 21.70 -15.55
C VAL A 59 -2.32 23.09 -15.96
N GLY A 60 -3.23 23.91 -16.47
CA GLY A 60 -2.93 25.28 -16.87
C GLY A 60 -1.84 25.38 -17.97
N GLY A 61 -1.72 24.38 -18.86
CA GLY A 61 -0.68 24.33 -19.90
C GLY A 61 0.68 23.86 -19.43
N LYS A 62 0.85 23.50 -18.13
CA LYS A 62 2.08 22.93 -17.58
C LYS A 62 1.90 21.42 -17.38
N GLN A 63 2.78 20.62 -17.98
CA GLN A 63 2.83 19.19 -17.75
C GLN A 63 3.38 18.91 -16.34
N THR A 64 2.69 18.07 -15.60
CA THR A 64 3.09 17.60 -14.26
C THR A 64 3.23 16.09 -14.32
N LYS A 65 4.42 15.61 -13.95
CA LYS A 65 4.76 14.19 -13.96
C LYS A 65 5.42 13.82 -12.63
N TYR A 66 4.88 12.81 -11.93
CA TYR A 66 5.47 12.32 -10.70
C TYR A 66 5.16 10.85 -10.46
N GLY A 67 6.13 10.13 -9.87
CA GLY A 67 5.93 8.75 -9.46
C GLY A 67 5.16 8.68 -8.13
N PHE A 68 4.37 7.63 -7.96
CA PHE A 68 3.71 7.33 -6.70
C PHE A 68 3.56 5.81 -6.49
N ALA A 69 3.41 5.39 -5.23
CA ALA A 69 3.08 4.01 -4.94
C ALA A 69 1.55 3.85 -4.96
N THR A 70 1.06 2.87 -5.71
CA THR A 70 -0.37 2.50 -5.68
C THR A 70 -0.69 1.81 -4.35
N LEU A 71 -1.98 1.76 -3.99
CA LEU A 71 -2.42 0.99 -2.82
C LEU A 71 -2.04 -0.49 -2.97
N ALA A 72 -2.25 -1.07 -4.15
CA ALA A 72 -1.91 -2.46 -4.44
C ALA A 72 -0.40 -2.71 -4.31
N GLY A 73 0.42 -1.86 -4.93
CA GLY A 73 1.87 -1.97 -4.84
C GLY A 73 2.40 -1.75 -3.42
N THR A 74 1.78 -0.86 -2.65
CA THR A 74 2.10 -0.69 -1.22
C THR A 74 1.79 -1.96 -0.42
N LEU A 75 0.58 -2.51 -0.58
CA LEU A 75 0.17 -3.73 0.11
C LEU A 75 1.07 -4.93 -0.23
N ASP A 76 1.45 -5.07 -1.49
CA ASP A 76 2.35 -6.16 -1.91
C ASP A 76 3.73 -6.04 -1.27
N GLN A 77 4.23 -4.83 -1.08
CA GLN A 77 5.53 -4.59 -0.44
C GLN A 77 5.53 -4.88 1.06
N ILE A 78 4.40 -4.64 1.77
CA ILE A 78 4.33 -4.80 3.23
C ILE A 78 3.65 -6.10 3.67
N ARG A 79 3.06 -6.87 2.76
CA ARG A 79 2.25 -8.07 3.06
C ARG A 79 2.99 -9.09 3.92
N SER A 80 4.24 -9.41 3.59
CA SER A 80 5.02 -10.38 4.35
C SER A 80 5.33 -9.89 5.77
N ALA A 81 5.65 -8.60 5.93
CA ALA A 81 5.91 -8.01 7.24
C ALA A 81 4.63 -7.98 8.12
N LEU A 82 3.48 -7.66 7.54
CA LEU A 82 2.19 -7.73 8.24
C LEU A 82 1.91 -9.15 8.73
N GLN A 83 2.01 -10.15 7.85
CA GLN A 83 1.79 -11.56 8.20
C GLN A 83 2.74 -12.05 9.29
N GLU A 84 4.02 -11.71 9.20
CA GLU A 84 5.02 -12.11 10.20
C GLU A 84 4.75 -11.51 11.58
N CYS A 85 4.07 -10.36 11.62
CA CYS A 85 3.69 -9.68 12.86
C CYS A 85 2.29 -10.04 13.36
N GLY A 86 1.52 -10.89 12.67
CA GLY A 86 0.13 -11.18 13.01
C GLY A 86 -0.78 -9.94 12.89
N LEU A 87 -0.45 -9.03 11.97
CA LEU A 87 -1.21 -7.81 11.70
C LEU A 87 -1.99 -7.92 10.39
N ASN A 88 -3.17 -7.35 10.37
CA ASN A 88 -4.01 -7.21 9.19
C ASN A 88 -4.51 -5.78 9.04
N VAL A 89 -4.72 -5.33 7.79
CA VAL A 89 -5.29 -4.02 7.48
C VAL A 89 -6.59 -4.16 6.71
N SER A 90 -7.55 -3.30 7.02
CA SER A 90 -8.84 -3.23 6.35
C SER A 90 -9.37 -1.80 6.35
N TRP A 91 -10.37 -1.52 5.51
CA TRP A 91 -10.97 -0.18 5.41
C TRP A 91 -12.48 -0.24 5.48
N LYS A 92 -13.03 0.85 5.98
CA LYS A 92 -14.46 1.16 5.92
C LYS A 92 -14.64 2.52 5.28
N THR A 93 -15.50 2.61 4.29
CA THR A 93 -15.89 3.86 3.65
C THR A 93 -17.26 4.28 4.15
N ASP A 94 -17.39 5.54 4.52
CA ASP A 94 -18.64 6.18 4.91
C ASP A 94 -18.92 7.35 3.95
N ASP A 95 -20.05 7.29 3.25
CA ASP A 95 -20.50 8.28 2.30
C ASP A 95 -21.74 9.06 2.77
N SER A 96 -22.14 8.83 4.03
CA SER A 96 -23.31 9.46 4.65
C SER A 96 -23.06 10.88 5.16
N LEU A 97 -21.84 11.41 5.00
CA LEU A 97 -21.46 12.72 5.51
C LEU A 97 -22.16 13.85 4.77
N GLU A 98 -22.57 14.87 5.53
CA GLU A 98 -23.11 16.11 4.96
C GLU A 98 -22.11 16.80 4.02
N GLY A 99 -22.62 17.50 3.00
CA GLY A 99 -21.80 18.21 2.02
C GLY A 99 -21.16 17.32 0.94
N GLY A 100 -21.54 16.03 0.87
CA GLY A 100 -20.98 15.10 -0.14
C GLY A 100 -19.55 14.63 0.13
N ASN A 101 -19.08 14.78 1.36
CA ASN A 101 -17.77 14.28 1.77
C ASN A 101 -17.75 12.75 1.90
N LEU A 102 -16.61 12.17 1.58
CA LEU A 102 -16.28 10.77 1.84
C LEU A 102 -15.32 10.67 3.02
N ARG A 103 -15.60 9.73 3.93
CA ARG A 103 -14.66 9.34 4.99
C ARG A 103 -14.17 7.93 4.74
N VAL A 104 -12.87 7.74 4.84
CA VAL A 104 -12.25 6.42 4.84
C VAL A 104 -11.53 6.21 6.16
N THR A 105 -11.85 5.11 6.83
CA THR A 105 -11.21 4.68 8.07
C THR A 105 -10.41 3.42 7.77
N CYS A 106 -9.11 3.48 8.04
CA CYS A 106 -8.20 2.33 8.00
C CYS A 106 -8.12 1.73 9.40
N PHE A 107 -8.23 0.41 9.48
CA PHE A 107 -8.05 -0.37 10.70
C PHE A 107 -6.81 -1.23 10.57
N MET A 108 -6.00 -1.29 11.62
CA MET A 108 -4.93 -2.26 11.77
C MET A 108 -5.26 -3.14 12.96
N THR A 109 -5.49 -4.43 12.71
CA THR A 109 -5.97 -5.40 13.70
C THR A 109 -4.90 -6.46 13.95
N HIS A 110 -4.67 -6.83 15.19
CA HIS A 110 -3.83 -7.94 15.60
C HIS A 110 -4.64 -9.22 15.78
N ASP A 111 -4.02 -10.37 15.63
CA ASP A 111 -4.64 -11.71 15.78
C ASP A 111 -5.39 -11.91 17.11
N LEU A 112 -4.98 -11.22 18.17
CA LEU A 112 -5.68 -11.23 19.47
C LEU A 112 -6.87 -10.28 19.56
N GLY A 113 -7.26 -9.63 18.45
CA GLY A 113 -8.48 -8.83 18.34
C GLY A 113 -8.34 -7.35 18.69
N TYR A 114 -7.20 -6.89 19.23
CA TYR A 114 -7.01 -5.45 19.43
C TYR A 114 -6.73 -4.74 18.10
N GLN A 115 -7.29 -3.55 17.94
CA GLN A 115 -7.11 -2.73 16.74
C GLN A 115 -6.91 -1.26 17.05
N GLU A 116 -6.21 -0.57 16.19
CA GLU A 116 -6.16 0.89 16.08
C GLU A 116 -6.74 1.33 14.75
N GLU A 117 -7.18 2.58 14.68
CA GLU A 117 -7.76 3.13 13.46
C GLU A 117 -7.28 4.55 13.19
N THR A 118 -7.33 4.93 11.92
CA THR A 118 -7.10 6.30 11.46
C THR A 118 -8.12 6.63 10.37
N SER A 119 -8.72 7.82 10.46
CA SER A 119 -9.73 8.28 9.50
C SER A 119 -9.32 9.57 8.83
N LEU A 120 -9.60 9.67 7.54
CA LEU A 120 -9.53 10.93 6.78
C LEU A 120 -10.81 11.13 5.99
N SER A 121 -11.16 12.41 5.79
CA SER A 121 -12.31 12.81 4.99
C SER A 121 -11.86 13.78 3.90
N ALA A 122 -12.47 13.66 2.72
CA ALA A 122 -12.27 14.59 1.63
C ALA A 122 -13.60 14.81 0.87
N GLU A 123 -13.71 15.94 0.21
CA GLU A 123 -14.78 16.15 -0.77
C GLU A 123 -14.66 15.12 -1.88
N ARG A 124 -15.80 14.64 -2.39
CA ARG A 124 -15.79 13.83 -3.61
C ARG A 124 -15.18 14.67 -4.71
N ASP A 125 -14.20 14.10 -5.39
CA ASP A 125 -13.65 14.74 -6.57
C ASP A 125 -14.80 14.95 -7.57
N ALA A 126 -15.28 16.18 -7.66
CA ALA A 126 -16.43 16.53 -8.51
C ALA A 126 -16.07 16.57 -10.00
N GLY A 127 -14.90 16.05 -10.37
CA GLY A 127 -14.44 16.08 -11.76
C GLY A 127 -14.18 17.48 -12.32
N LYS A 128 -14.07 18.49 -11.44
CA LYS A 128 -13.88 19.89 -11.85
C LYS A 128 -12.56 20.17 -12.59
N GLY A 129 -11.69 19.18 -12.72
CA GLY A 129 -10.41 19.33 -13.41
C GLY A 129 -10.14 18.32 -14.52
N ALA A 130 -10.86 17.22 -14.61
CA ALA A 130 -10.65 16.18 -15.61
C ALA A 130 -11.85 16.07 -16.54
N THR A 131 -11.78 16.70 -17.69
CA THR A 131 -12.70 16.49 -18.82
C THR A 131 -12.77 14.99 -19.14
N GLY A 132 -13.88 14.33 -18.75
CA GLY A 132 -14.16 12.94 -19.12
C GLY A 132 -14.27 11.91 -17.99
N MET A 133 -14.01 12.24 -16.73
CA MET A 133 -14.28 11.34 -15.62
C MET A 133 -15.78 11.30 -15.29
N ASN A 134 -16.35 10.08 -15.23
CA ASN A 134 -17.69 9.92 -14.70
C ASN A 134 -17.68 9.98 -13.15
N SER A 135 -18.85 10.19 -12.55
CA SER A 135 -18.99 10.35 -11.10
C SER A 135 -18.45 9.13 -10.29
N LEU A 136 -18.57 7.92 -10.83
CA LEU A 136 -18.07 6.70 -10.19
C LEU A 136 -16.55 6.63 -10.21
N GLN A 137 -15.91 7.07 -11.29
CA GLN A 137 -14.45 7.12 -11.39
C GLN A 137 -13.88 8.14 -10.40
N ALA A 138 -14.54 9.30 -10.26
CA ALA A 138 -14.19 10.33 -9.31
C ALA A 138 -14.24 9.83 -7.86
N VAL A 139 -15.34 9.15 -7.47
CA VAL A 139 -15.48 8.53 -6.15
C VAL A 139 -14.40 7.49 -5.92
N LYS A 140 -14.17 6.58 -6.89
CA LYS A 140 -13.11 5.54 -6.79
C LYS A 140 -11.74 6.17 -6.59
N SER A 141 -11.41 7.23 -7.31
CA SER A 141 -10.13 7.95 -7.18
C SER A 141 -9.95 8.50 -5.78
N THR A 142 -10.97 9.20 -5.24
CA THR A 142 -10.95 9.76 -3.88
C THR A 142 -10.79 8.65 -2.83
N VAL A 143 -11.56 7.55 -2.93
CA VAL A 143 -11.49 6.43 -1.99
C VAL A 143 -10.09 5.81 -2.00
N SER A 144 -9.56 5.44 -3.17
CA SER A 144 -8.23 4.81 -3.26
C SER A 144 -7.11 5.73 -2.75
N TYR A 145 -7.24 7.03 -2.93
CA TYR A 145 -6.32 8.01 -2.38
C TYR A 145 -6.38 8.05 -0.85
N LEU A 146 -7.58 8.10 -0.27
CA LEU A 146 -7.77 8.11 1.18
C LEU A 146 -7.35 6.78 1.82
N GLU A 147 -7.62 5.64 1.18
CA GLU A 147 -7.16 4.31 1.65
C GLU A 147 -5.64 4.27 1.76
N ARG A 148 -4.93 4.77 0.78
CA ARG A 148 -3.47 4.83 0.80
C ARG A 148 -2.93 5.72 1.92
N ILE A 149 -3.44 6.95 2.04
CA ILE A 149 -2.94 7.91 3.04
C ILE A 149 -3.25 7.43 4.47
N THR A 150 -4.45 6.87 4.71
CA THR A 150 -4.81 6.33 6.02
C THR A 150 -3.95 5.12 6.38
N LEU A 151 -3.60 4.27 5.40
CA LEU A 151 -2.65 3.19 5.62
C LEU A 151 -1.26 3.71 6.02
N TYR A 152 -0.75 4.70 5.30
CA TYR A 152 0.56 5.29 5.60
C TYR A 152 0.59 5.89 6.99
N ALA A 153 -0.42 6.68 7.35
CA ALA A 153 -0.52 7.29 8.67
C ALA A 153 -0.61 6.25 9.80
N LEU A 154 -1.43 5.20 9.61
CA LEU A 154 -1.64 4.17 10.64
C LEU A 154 -0.44 3.25 10.81
N ALA A 155 0.18 2.85 9.69
CA ALA A 155 1.29 1.91 9.67
C ALA A 155 2.67 2.57 9.87
N GLY A 156 2.73 3.91 9.89
CA GLY A 156 3.99 4.65 9.98
C GLY A 156 4.89 4.47 8.75
N LEU A 157 4.28 4.32 7.57
CA LEU A 157 4.99 4.16 6.32
C LEU A 157 5.35 5.52 5.72
N ALA A 158 6.51 5.58 5.06
CA ALA A 158 6.92 6.70 4.24
C ALA A 158 7.31 6.20 2.85
N SER A 159 6.88 6.91 1.82
CA SER A 159 7.37 6.68 0.47
C SER A 159 8.65 7.50 0.24
N ARG A 160 9.56 6.94 -0.53
CA ARG A 160 10.79 7.65 -0.88
C ARG A 160 10.45 8.79 -1.81
N GLY A 161 10.54 10.03 -1.33
CA GLY A 161 10.25 11.23 -2.11
C GLY A 161 9.12 12.11 -1.59
N ASP A 162 8.37 11.70 -0.56
CA ASP A 162 7.33 12.53 0.05
C ASP A 162 7.88 13.63 1.00
N ASP A 163 9.15 13.57 1.38
CA ASP A 163 9.82 14.51 2.30
C ASP A 163 10.23 15.83 1.63
N ASP A 164 9.41 16.37 0.72
CA ASP A 164 9.70 17.67 0.13
C ASP A 164 8.81 18.77 0.71
N ASP A 165 9.04 19.10 1.98
CA ASP A 165 8.40 20.17 2.75
C ASP A 165 8.30 21.51 1.99
N GLY A 166 7.38 21.58 1.02
CA GLY A 166 7.02 22.83 0.35
C GLY A 166 8.05 23.41 -0.60
N LYS A 167 9.17 22.73 -0.91
CA LYS A 167 10.17 23.18 -1.88
C LYS A 167 9.79 22.88 -3.34
N ARG A 168 8.72 22.11 -3.58
CA ARG A 168 8.25 21.80 -4.93
C ARG A 168 7.35 22.88 -5.52
N GLY A 169 7.91 24.01 -5.73
CA GLY A 169 7.51 24.85 -6.84
C GLY A 169 8.04 24.24 -8.15
N GLY A 170 7.50 23.09 -8.56
CA GLY A 170 7.56 22.57 -9.91
C GLY A 170 8.91 22.07 -10.44
N GLY A 171 9.18 20.79 -10.25
CA GLY A 171 10.08 19.97 -11.04
C GLY A 171 9.80 18.50 -10.75
N PRO A 172 9.80 17.60 -11.77
CA PRO A 172 9.61 16.18 -11.53
C PRO A 172 10.77 15.62 -10.72
N GLU A 173 10.48 14.87 -9.65
CA GLU A 173 11.54 14.07 -9.04
C GLU A 173 11.98 12.95 -9.98
N PRO A 174 13.26 12.61 -9.97
CA PRO A 174 13.75 11.48 -10.75
C PRO A 174 13.11 10.19 -10.20
N ILE A 175 12.43 9.47 -11.08
CA ILE A 175 11.89 8.14 -10.79
C ILE A 175 13.05 7.25 -10.33
N ALA A 176 12.85 6.49 -9.26
CA ALA A 176 13.92 5.68 -8.69
C ALA A 176 14.45 4.67 -9.72
N LYS A 177 15.77 4.65 -9.90
CA LYS A 177 16.45 3.64 -10.72
C LYS A 177 16.25 2.24 -10.09
N ILE A 178 16.32 1.22 -10.92
CA ILE A 178 16.18 -0.16 -10.47
C ILE A 178 17.25 -0.56 -9.45
N SER A 179 16.87 -1.38 -8.48
CA SER A 179 17.79 -1.92 -7.49
C SER A 179 18.77 -2.92 -8.11
N THR A 180 19.87 -3.19 -7.41
CA THR A 180 20.87 -4.19 -7.85
C THR A 180 20.26 -5.57 -8.06
N SER A 181 19.27 -5.95 -7.25
CA SER A 181 18.55 -7.24 -7.39
C SER A 181 17.66 -7.25 -8.64
N GLN A 182 16.97 -6.16 -8.91
CA GLN A 182 16.15 -5.99 -10.13
C GLN A 182 17.01 -5.96 -11.39
N LEU A 183 18.13 -5.27 -11.35
CA LEU A 183 19.11 -5.27 -12.44
C LEU A 183 19.59 -6.70 -12.75
N LYS A 184 19.95 -7.48 -11.74
CA LYS A 184 20.38 -8.88 -11.91
C LYS A 184 19.28 -9.74 -12.55
N THR A 185 18.04 -9.57 -12.08
CA THR A 185 16.86 -10.28 -12.64
C THR A 185 16.61 -9.88 -14.08
N LEU A 186 16.69 -8.59 -14.40
CA LEU A 186 16.52 -8.06 -15.75
C LEU A 186 17.59 -8.61 -16.70
N THR A 187 18.87 -8.54 -16.31
CA THR A 187 19.99 -9.05 -17.10
C THR A 187 19.84 -10.54 -17.41
N THR A 188 19.45 -11.34 -16.42
CA THR A 188 19.19 -12.78 -16.59
C THR A 188 18.04 -13.03 -17.59
N LYS A 189 16.99 -12.22 -17.50
CA LYS A 189 15.82 -12.36 -18.40
C LYS A 189 16.12 -11.93 -19.83
N ILE A 190 16.89 -10.86 -20.02
CA ILE A 190 17.39 -10.40 -21.35
C ILE A 190 18.20 -11.53 -22.01
N ALA A 191 19.15 -12.10 -21.27
CA ALA A 191 20.00 -13.20 -21.77
C ALA A 191 19.16 -14.43 -22.17
N LYS A 192 18.12 -14.76 -21.37
CA LYS A 192 17.23 -15.90 -21.62
C LYS A 192 16.37 -15.73 -22.88
N VAL A 193 15.96 -14.50 -23.18
CA VAL A 193 15.14 -14.16 -24.37
C VAL A 193 16.01 -13.89 -25.60
N GLY A 194 17.33 -13.76 -25.47
CA GLY A 194 18.24 -13.55 -26.57
C GLY A 194 18.12 -12.17 -27.24
N ILE A 195 17.73 -11.14 -26.47
CA ILE A 195 17.70 -9.76 -26.96
C ILE A 195 19.04 -9.09 -26.63
N GLU A 196 19.58 -8.34 -27.58
CA GLU A 196 20.75 -7.50 -27.32
C GLU A 196 20.40 -6.34 -26.36
N SER A 197 21.15 -6.19 -25.28
CA SER A 197 20.95 -5.10 -24.32
C SER A 197 20.98 -3.73 -24.99
N ALA A 198 21.80 -3.55 -26.05
CA ALA A 198 21.90 -2.32 -26.80
C ALA A 198 20.55 -1.81 -27.35
N LYS A 199 19.67 -2.73 -27.80
CA LYS A 199 18.34 -2.37 -28.31
C LYS A 199 17.42 -1.83 -27.21
N ILE A 200 17.59 -2.34 -25.99
CA ILE A 200 16.82 -1.86 -24.82
C ILE A 200 17.33 -0.49 -24.41
N LEU A 201 18.65 -0.29 -24.39
CA LEU A 201 19.26 1.00 -24.05
C LEU A 201 18.84 2.10 -25.03
N GLU A 202 18.83 1.79 -26.32
CA GLU A 202 18.39 2.72 -27.38
C GLU A 202 16.89 3.06 -27.24
N LEU A 203 16.04 2.03 -27.05
CA LEU A 203 14.57 2.20 -26.96
C LEU A 203 14.15 3.07 -25.77
N PHE A 204 14.85 2.95 -24.64
CA PHE A 204 14.55 3.69 -23.42
C PHE A 204 15.46 4.91 -23.20
N SER A 205 16.35 5.20 -24.16
CA SER A 205 17.29 6.36 -24.13
C SER A 205 18.10 6.42 -22.82
N VAL A 206 18.64 5.28 -22.38
CA VAL A 206 19.48 5.15 -21.19
C VAL A 206 20.89 4.68 -21.56
N GLU A 207 21.90 5.11 -20.78
CA GLU A 207 23.28 4.73 -21.04
C GLU A 207 23.60 3.31 -20.58
N THR A 208 23.00 2.88 -19.45
CA THR A 208 23.19 1.54 -18.89
C THR A 208 21.88 0.94 -18.43
N LEU A 209 21.82 -0.39 -18.30
CA LEU A 209 20.64 -1.06 -17.72
C LEU A 209 20.36 -0.67 -16.27
N ALA A 210 21.36 -0.17 -15.54
CA ALA A 210 21.18 0.34 -14.18
C ALA A 210 20.48 1.71 -14.14
N ASP A 211 20.44 2.43 -15.27
CA ASP A 211 19.79 3.72 -15.41
C ASP A 211 18.29 3.58 -15.72
N ILE A 212 17.83 2.38 -16.03
CA ILE A 212 16.41 2.07 -16.20
C ILE A 212 15.69 2.37 -14.90
N ASP A 213 14.59 3.07 -14.98
CA ASP A 213 13.70 3.31 -13.84
C ASP A 213 12.66 2.18 -13.66
N ILE A 214 11.92 2.23 -12.56
CA ILE A 214 10.94 1.18 -12.22
C ILE A 214 9.78 1.11 -13.22
N VAL A 215 9.40 2.24 -13.84
CA VAL A 215 8.34 2.28 -14.86
C VAL A 215 8.83 1.65 -16.16
N GLN A 216 10.00 2.06 -16.58
CA GLN A 216 10.69 1.49 -17.75
C GLN A 216 10.95 -0.02 -17.57
N LEU A 217 11.29 -0.47 -16.34
CA LEU A 217 11.48 -1.88 -16.02
C LEU A 217 10.23 -2.72 -16.31
N LYS A 218 9.05 -2.23 -15.96
CA LYS A 218 7.76 -2.91 -16.27
C LYS A 218 7.57 -3.02 -17.79
N GLN A 219 7.83 -1.96 -18.53
CA GLN A 219 7.71 -1.94 -19.99
C GLN A 219 8.69 -2.92 -20.64
N VAL A 220 9.95 -2.95 -20.18
CA VAL A 220 10.94 -3.92 -20.63
C VAL A 220 10.49 -5.35 -20.34
N HIS A 221 9.96 -5.61 -19.13
CA HIS A 221 9.45 -6.94 -18.78
C HIS A 221 8.27 -7.37 -19.66
N ALA A 222 7.35 -6.45 -19.97
CA ALA A 222 6.23 -6.72 -20.89
C ALA A 222 6.72 -7.07 -22.29
N MET A 223 7.66 -6.30 -22.82
CA MET A 223 8.29 -6.54 -24.14
C MET A 223 9.03 -7.88 -24.19
N LEU A 224 9.81 -8.21 -23.15
CA LEU A 224 10.51 -9.49 -23.05
C LEU A 224 9.55 -10.68 -22.98
N ASN A 225 8.42 -10.53 -22.29
CA ASN A 225 7.38 -11.57 -22.22
C ASN A 225 6.70 -11.79 -23.58
N LEU A 226 6.35 -10.72 -24.29
CA LEU A 226 5.75 -10.81 -25.63
C LEU A 226 6.68 -11.53 -26.59
N LYS A 227 7.96 -11.20 -26.61
CA LYS A 227 8.94 -11.87 -27.47
C LYS A 227 9.12 -13.34 -27.09
N ALA A 228 9.26 -13.65 -25.81
CA ALA A 228 9.39 -15.04 -25.35
C ALA A 228 8.17 -15.92 -25.71
N ASN A 229 6.98 -15.32 -25.82
CA ASN A 229 5.77 -16.01 -26.25
C ASN A 229 5.74 -16.20 -27.77
N ALA A 230 6.14 -15.18 -28.54
CA ALA A 230 6.23 -15.27 -30.00
C ALA A 230 7.25 -16.34 -30.45
N ASP A 231 8.41 -16.42 -29.78
CA ASP A 231 9.45 -17.42 -30.07
C ASP A 231 8.97 -18.86 -29.75
N LYS A 232 8.05 -19.04 -28.81
CA LYS A 232 7.42 -20.34 -28.49
C LYS A 232 6.34 -20.75 -29.51
N GLU A 233 5.63 -19.79 -30.08
CA GLU A 233 4.60 -20.05 -31.10
C GLU A 233 5.21 -20.32 -32.49
N GLY A 234 6.36 -19.69 -32.78
CA GLY A 234 7.10 -19.92 -34.03
C GLY A 234 7.91 -21.20 -34.05
N ALA A 235 8.04 -21.93 -32.93
CA ALA A 235 8.76 -23.21 -32.80
C ALA A 235 7.83 -24.44 -32.80
N LYS A 236 6.53 -24.27 -33.06
CA LYS A 236 5.53 -25.31 -33.33
C LYS A 236 5.21 -25.36 -34.80
#